data_a95172f6531b1e707e31abb64fbd187d
#
_entry.id   a95172f6531b1e707e31abb64fbd187d
#
_cell.length_a   1.000
_cell.length_b   1.000
_cell.length_c   1.000
_cell.angle_alpha   90.00
_cell.angle_beta   90.00
_cell.angle_gamma   90.00
#
_symmetry.space_group_name_H-M   'P 1'
#
loop_
_entity.id
_entity.type
_entity.pdbx_description
1 polymer ?
#
loop_
_entity_poly.entity_id
_entity_poly.type
_entity_poly.pdbx_seq_one_letter_code
_entity_poly.pdbx_strand_id
1 'polypeptide(L)'
;MRYPRTAAAVAVISIALSPLTAIADSGFFLGGAVGSAGLDEDFDGLTVDSSTTSIRLVAGWRFNDYFAFEGGYHSFGDFEDTLDIGGVPTSVSVQADGWTLGGIASIPVGEQFSLFGRVGAFFWDGDAEVNNITVATPEDSNLFLGAGADYAFTEKFSLTGDWTHYELEDAASNVFSIGFQYRF
;
A
#
# COMPACT_ATOMS: atom_id res chain seq x y z
N MET A 1 4.55 -35.21 -6.80
CA MET A 1 5.38 -34.70 -5.69
C MET A 1 4.62 -33.56 -5.06
N ARG A 2 4.26 -33.65 -3.78
CA ARG A 2 3.49 -32.58 -3.08
C ARG A 2 4.50 -31.63 -2.49
N TYR A 3 4.56 -30.41 -2.99
CA TYR A 3 5.29 -29.33 -2.33
C TYR A 3 4.51 -28.87 -1.09
N PRO A 4 5.16 -28.63 0.05
CA PRO A 4 4.49 -28.11 1.22
C PRO A 4 4.09 -26.65 0.94
N ARG A 5 2.81 -26.33 1.11
CA ARG A 5 2.31 -24.96 1.21
C ARG A 5 3.02 -24.33 2.41
N THR A 6 3.93 -23.43 2.15
CA THR A 6 4.48 -22.52 3.17
C THR A 6 3.36 -21.60 3.60
N ALA A 7 2.73 -21.91 4.72
CA ALA A 7 1.85 -20.96 5.37
C ALA A 7 2.67 -19.71 5.69
N ALA A 8 2.31 -18.59 5.09
CA ALA A 8 2.84 -17.30 5.46
C ALA A 8 2.55 -17.10 6.95
N ALA A 9 3.58 -17.17 7.76
CA ALA A 9 3.50 -16.90 9.18
C ALA A 9 3.30 -15.38 9.31
N VAL A 10 2.08 -14.97 9.62
CA VAL A 10 1.81 -13.62 10.13
C VAL A 10 2.58 -13.50 11.44
N ALA A 11 3.78 -12.95 11.37
CA ALA A 11 4.55 -12.55 12.53
C ALA A 11 3.83 -11.32 13.14
N VAL A 12 2.98 -11.57 14.13
CA VAL A 12 2.49 -10.53 15.02
C VAL A 12 3.70 -10.04 15.80
N ILE A 13 4.32 -8.96 15.32
CA ILE A 13 5.36 -8.26 16.05
C ILE A 13 4.67 -7.61 17.25
N SER A 14 4.75 -8.27 18.40
CA SER A 14 4.40 -7.70 19.69
C SER A 14 5.47 -6.67 20.03
N ILE A 15 5.31 -5.44 19.54
CA ILE A 15 6.13 -4.30 19.93
C ILE A 15 5.77 -4.03 21.38
N ALA A 16 6.70 -4.32 22.29
CA ALA A 16 6.60 -3.92 23.68
C ALA A 16 6.51 -2.39 23.73
N LEU A 17 5.32 -1.89 24.03
CA LEU A 17 5.01 -0.48 24.26
C LEU A 17 5.68 -0.01 25.55
N SER A 18 6.99 0.27 25.48
CA SER A 18 7.62 1.08 26.51
C SER A 18 7.14 2.52 26.31
N PRO A 19 6.74 3.25 27.37
CA PRO A 19 6.39 4.64 27.25
C PRO A 19 7.64 5.44 26.85
N LEU A 20 7.76 5.73 25.57
CA LEU A 20 8.73 6.71 25.08
C LEU A 20 8.25 8.07 25.57
N THR A 21 9.00 8.66 26.48
CA THR A 21 8.77 10.02 26.97
C THR A 21 8.72 10.99 25.79
N ALA A 22 7.61 11.70 25.69
CA ALA A 22 7.35 12.69 24.65
C ALA A 22 8.47 13.73 24.57
N ILE A 23 9.18 13.71 23.47
CA ILE A 23 9.86 14.88 22.95
C ILE A 23 8.81 15.55 22.05
N ALA A 24 8.51 16.82 22.29
CA ALA A 24 7.48 17.57 21.58
C ALA A 24 7.64 17.40 20.06
N ASP A 25 6.54 17.10 19.36
CA ASP A 25 6.38 17.04 17.92
C ASP A 25 7.10 15.89 17.15
N SER A 26 7.85 15.04 17.83
CA SER A 26 8.44 13.82 17.25
C SER A 26 7.88 12.58 17.92
N GLY A 27 7.58 11.53 17.17
CA GLY A 27 7.03 10.31 17.76
C GLY A 27 6.80 9.18 16.78
N PHE A 28 6.63 7.99 17.34
CA PHE A 28 6.23 6.81 16.61
C PHE A 28 4.74 6.89 16.23
N PHE A 29 4.42 6.42 15.05
CA PHE A 29 3.03 6.27 14.63
C PHE A 29 2.77 4.91 14.00
N LEU A 30 1.52 4.49 14.10
CA LEU A 30 0.95 3.34 13.41
C LEU A 30 -0.26 3.79 12.62
N GLY A 31 -0.47 3.23 11.45
CA GLY A 31 -1.61 3.54 10.62
C GLY A 31 -2.10 2.34 9.82
N GLY A 32 -3.34 2.44 9.38
CA GLY A 32 -3.95 1.51 8.45
C GLY A 32 -4.88 2.24 7.50
N ALA A 33 -4.94 1.80 6.27
CA ALA A 33 -5.79 2.37 5.24
C ALA A 33 -6.43 1.28 4.40
N VAL A 34 -7.60 1.58 3.88
CA VAL A 34 -8.27 0.82 2.82
C VAL A 34 -8.44 1.72 1.61
N GLY A 35 -8.33 1.13 0.44
CA GLY A 35 -8.38 1.90 -0.79
C GLY A 35 -8.94 1.11 -1.96
N SER A 36 -9.05 1.80 -3.09
CA SER A 36 -9.33 1.22 -4.40
C SER A 36 -8.07 1.38 -5.25
N ALA A 37 -7.55 0.28 -5.74
CA ALA A 37 -6.46 0.23 -6.69
C ALA A 37 -7.02 0.05 -8.09
N GLY A 38 -6.61 0.91 -9.03
CA GLY A 38 -6.89 0.79 -10.46
C GLY A 38 -5.59 0.48 -11.20
N LEU A 39 -5.65 -0.44 -12.14
CA LEU A 39 -4.59 -0.68 -13.11
C LEU A 39 -4.92 0.07 -14.39
N ASP A 40 -4.04 0.98 -14.79
CA ASP A 40 -4.09 1.65 -16.09
C ASP A 40 -3.15 0.90 -17.05
N GLU A 41 -3.68 -0.10 -17.75
CA GLU A 41 -2.96 -0.76 -18.84
C GLU A 41 -3.67 -0.53 -20.17
N ASP A 42 -2.95 0.07 -21.11
CA ASP A 42 -3.32 0.18 -22.52
C ASP A 42 -2.67 -0.98 -23.31
N PHE A 43 -3.31 -2.14 -23.34
CA PHE A 43 -2.95 -3.21 -24.25
C PHE A 43 -3.74 -3.09 -25.55
N ASP A 44 -3.11 -2.55 -26.58
CA ASP A 44 -3.49 -2.64 -28.00
C ASP A 44 -5.02 -2.47 -28.29
N GLY A 45 -5.64 -1.48 -27.59
CA GLY A 45 -7.05 -1.11 -27.79
C GLY A 45 -8.06 -1.83 -26.89
N LEU A 46 -7.62 -2.56 -25.87
CA LEU A 46 -8.44 -3.10 -24.80
C LEU A 46 -8.17 -2.32 -23.51
N THR A 47 -9.11 -1.50 -23.09
CA THR A 47 -9.08 -0.83 -21.78
C THR A 47 -9.56 -1.84 -20.74
N VAL A 48 -8.68 -2.34 -19.89
CA VAL A 48 -9.05 -3.15 -18.73
C VAL A 48 -9.33 -2.18 -17.58
N ASP A 49 -10.60 -1.94 -17.30
CA ASP A 49 -11.07 -1.08 -16.21
C ASP A 49 -11.36 -1.96 -14.98
N SER A 50 -10.30 -2.48 -14.39
CA SER A 50 -10.38 -3.35 -13.22
C SER A 50 -9.97 -2.60 -11.97
N SER A 51 -10.86 -2.54 -10.98
CA SER A 51 -10.55 -1.97 -9.67
C SER A 51 -10.70 -3.02 -8.58
N THR A 52 -9.72 -3.07 -7.67
CA THR A 52 -9.75 -3.96 -6.52
C THR A 52 -9.60 -3.19 -5.21
N THR A 53 -9.91 -3.87 -4.10
CA THR A 53 -9.74 -3.30 -2.76
C THR A 53 -8.30 -3.49 -2.31
N SER A 54 -7.63 -2.40 -1.94
CA SER A 54 -6.30 -2.45 -1.35
C SER A 54 -6.34 -2.22 0.14
N ILE A 55 -5.38 -2.82 0.85
CA ILE A 55 -5.16 -2.64 2.29
C ILE A 55 -3.71 -2.24 2.51
N ARG A 56 -3.49 -1.22 3.34
CA ARG A 56 -2.15 -0.76 3.72
C ARG A 56 -2.04 -0.65 5.23
N LEU A 57 -0.96 -1.20 5.79
CA LEU A 57 -0.55 -1.04 7.17
C LEU A 57 0.80 -0.34 7.20
N VAL A 58 0.94 0.71 8.01
CA VAL A 58 2.16 1.50 8.10
C VAL A 58 2.60 1.69 9.55
N ALA A 59 3.90 1.78 9.73
CA ALA A 59 4.54 2.21 10.97
C ALA A 59 5.64 3.19 10.62
N GLY A 60 5.84 4.21 11.43
CA GLY A 60 6.84 5.20 11.11
C GLY A 60 7.25 6.06 12.29
N TRP A 61 8.19 6.93 12.02
CA TRP A 61 8.69 7.92 12.96
C TRP A 61 8.58 9.32 12.37
N ARG A 62 7.90 10.20 13.07
CA ARG A 62 7.81 11.63 12.76
C ARG A 62 8.94 12.36 13.47
N PHE A 63 9.78 13.05 12.71
CA PHE A 63 10.90 13.83 13.25
C PHE A 63 10.46 15.21 13.75
N ASN A 64 9.48 15.79 13.04
CA ASN A 64 8.86 17.08 13.31
C ASN A 64 7.57 17.18 12.49
N ASP A 65 6.91 18.35 12.50
CA ASP A 65 5.65 18.58 11.76
C ASP A 65 5.78 18.47 10.24
N TYR A 66 7.01 18.54 9.72
CA TYR A 66 7.29 18.60 8.29
C TYR A 66 7.80 17.28 7.71
N PHE A 67 8.47 16.44 8.50
CA PHE A 67 9.15 15.26 7.99
C PHE A 67 8.89 14.03 8.85
N ALA A 68 8.59 12.93 8.17
CA ALA A 68 8.49 11.60 8.76
C ALA A 68 9.12 10.56 7.83
N PHE A 69 9.40 9.41 8.42
CA PHE A 69 9.81 8.20 7.72
C PHE A 69 8.77 7.12 7.99
N GLU A 70 8.42 6.33 6.98
CA GLU A 70 7.47 5.24 7.11
C GLU A 70 7.99 3.95 6.49
N GLY A 71 7.60 2.83 7.07
CA GLY A 71 7.64 1.52 6.45
C GLY A 71 6.27 0.87 6.57
N GLY A 72 5.88 0.07 5.59
CA GLY A 72 4.56 -0.52 5.60
C GLY A 72 4.44 -1.77 4.76
N TYR A 73 3.33 -2.44 4.92
CA TYR A 73 2.89 -3.55 4.08
C TYR A 73 1.67 -3.12 3.29
N HIS A 74 1.69 -3.39 1.99
CA HIS A 74 0.60 -3.08 1.09
C HIS A 74 0.17 -4.34 0.36
N SER A 75 -1.13 -4.63 0.39
CA SER A 75 -1.77 -5.66 -0.41
C SER A 75 -2.78 -5.00 -1.34
N PHE A 76 -2.66 -5.28 -2.63
CA PHE A 76 -3.58 -4.76 -3.65
C PHE A 76 -4.83 -5.61 -3.81
N GLY A 77 -4.92 -6.74 -3.06
CA GLY A 77 -5.99 -7.71 -3.21
C GLY A 77 -5.87 -8.54 -4.49
N ASP A 78 -6.91 -9.31 -4.77
CA ASP A 78 -6.94 -10.21 -5.93
C ASP A 78 -7.61 -9.49 -7.10
N PHE A 79 -6.89 -9.35 -8.22
CA PHE A 79 -7.47 -8.95 -9.50
C PHE A 79 -7.92 -10.21 -10.22
N GLU A 80 -9.22 -10.48 -10.22
CA GLU A 80 -9.81 -11.60 -10.92
C GLU A 80 -10.50 -11.10 -12.20
N ASP A 81 -10.13 -11.68 -13.34
CA ASP A 81 -10.82 -11.46 -14.62
C ASP A 81 -11.08 -12.77 -15.32
N THR A 82 -12.14 -12.81 -16.14
CA THR A 82 -12.48 -13.99 -16.94
C THR A 82 -12.35 -13.61 -18.41
N LEU A 83 -11.27 -14.05 -19.03
CA LEU A 83 -11.01 -13.84 -20.45
C LEU A 83 -11.57 -15.00 -21.27
N ASP A 84 -12.26 -14.68 -22.37
CA ASP A 84 -12.69 -15.69 -23.36
C ASP A 84 -11.56 -15.92 -24.37
N ILE A 85 -10.81 -16.99 -24.17
CA ILE A 85 -9.72 -17.38 -25.07
C ILE A 85 -10.20 -18.48 -26.02
N GLY A 86 -10.58 -18.09 -27.22
CA GLY A 86 -11.03 -19.05 -28.26
C GLY A 86 -12.36 -19.75 -27.98
N GLY A 87 -13.29 -19.11 -27.26
CA GLY A 87 -14.59 -19.65 -26.88
C GLY A 87 -14.57 -20.44 -25.57
N VAL A 88 -13.46 -20.38 -24.81
CA VAL A 88 -13.33 -21.02 -23.49
C VAL A 88 -13.14 -19.95 -22.43
N PRO A 89 -14.04 -19.82 -21.44
CA PRO A 89 -13.87 -18.93 -20.32
C PRO A 89 -12.64 -19.35 -19.49
N THR A 90 -11.65 -18.48 -19.41
CA THR A 90 -10.39 -18.73 -18.66
C THR A 90 -10.29 -17.71 -17.55
N SER A 91 -10.27 -18.18 -16.31
CA SER A 91 -10.05 -17.31 -15.14
C SER A 91 -8.56 -16.99 -15.00
N VAL A 92 -8.26 -15.70 -14.93
CA VAL A 92 -6.92 -15.15 -14.66
C VAL A 92 -7.00 -14.39 -13.36
N SER A 93 -6.11 -14.69 -12.44
CA SER A 93 -5.99 -14.00 -11.16
C SER A 93 -4.56 -13.51 -11.00
N VAL A 94 -4.42 -12.25 -10.61
CA VAL A 94 -3.14 -11.59 -10.32
C VAL A 94 -3.22 -11.01 -8.92
N GLN A 95 -2.30 -11.41 -8.06
CA GLN A 95 -2.14 -10.88 -6.73
C GLN A 95 -0.79 -10.18 -6.62
N ALA A 96 -0.78 -9.02 -5.99
CA ALA A 96 0.44 -8.29 -5.71
C ALA A 96 0.40 -7.74 -4.29
N ASP A 97 1.43 -8.04 -3.54
CA ASP A 97 1.66 -7.47 -2.22
C ASP A 97 3.15 -7.19 -2.00
N GLY A 98 3.44 -6.36 -1.02
CA GLY A 98 4.83 -6.02 -0.76
C GLY A 98 5.03 -5.05 0.39
N TRP A 99 6.29 -4.72 0.59
CA TRP A 99 6.75 -3.80 1.60
C TRP A 99 7.09 -2.45 1.00
N THR A 100 6.69 -1.39 1.69
CA THR A 100 7.06 -0.02 1.34
C THR A 100 8.05 0.55 2.35
N LEU A 101 8.95 1.39 1.86
CA LEU A 101 9.87 2.16 2.67
C LEU A 101 10.01 3.55 2.07
N GLY A 102 9.70 4.60 2.83
CA GLY A 102 9.66 5.94 2.26
C GLY A 102 9.71 7.08 3.25
N GLY A 103 9.81 8.27 2.68
CA GLY A 103 9.76 9.54 3.39
C GLY A 103 8.45 10.26 3.14
N ILE A 104 8.00 11.00 4.15
CA ILE A 104 6.83 11.88 4.09
C ILE A 104 7.31 13.32 4.33
N ALA A 105 6.87 14.23 3.46
CA ALA A 105 6.98 15.66 3.66
C ALA A 105 5.59 16.25 3.84
N SER A 106 5.36 17.00 4.92
CA SER A 106 4.05 17.55 5.29
C SER A 106 4.11 19.07 5.35
N ILE A 107 2.99 19.70 5.05
CA ILE A 107 2.77 21.15 5.20
C ILE A 107 1.52 21.33 6.07
N PRO A 108 1.65 21.76 7.34
CA PRO A 108 0.52 22.09 8.18
C PRO A 108 -0.29 23.25 7.60
N VAL A 109 -1.61 23.09 7.49
CA VAL A 109 -2.56 24.10 7.02
C VAL A 109 -3.56 24.39 8.14
N GLY A 110 -3.11 25.07 9.17
CA GLY A 110 -3.86 25.29 10.41
C GLY A 110 -3.53 24.28 11.49
N GLU A 111 -4.39 24.19 12.52
CA GLU A 111 -4.12 23.38 13.73
C GLU A 111 -4.42 21.90 13.58
N GLN A 112 -5.33 21.54 12.66
CA GLN A 112 -5.84 20.15 12.54
C GLN A 112 -5.63 19.54 11.17
N PHE A 113 -5.26 20.34 10.18
CA PHE A 113 -5.16 19.89 8.80
C PHE A 113 -3.74 20.01 8.26
N SER A 114 -3.27 18.99 7.57
CA SER A 114 -1.98 19.00 6.89
C SER A 114 -2.12 18.40 5.49
N LEU A 115 -1.37 18.94 4.55
CA LEU A 115 -1.14 18.31 3.26
C LEU A 115 0.20 17.57 3.32
N PHE A 116 0.29 16.44 2.66
CA PHE A 116 1.55 15.70 2.62
C PHE A 116 1.82 15.11 1.23
N GLY A 117 3.12 14.95 0.95
CA GLY A 117 3.64 14.13 -0.12
C GLY A 117 4.47 13.00 0.46
N ARG A 118 4.47 11.86 -0.21
CA ARG A 118 5.30 10.71 0.14
C ARG A 118 6.06 10.20 -1.08
N VAL A 119 7.24 9.65 -0.87
CA VAL A 119 8.06 9.03 -1.91
C VAL A 119 8.88 7.92 -1.28
N GLY A 120 9.04 6.82 -1.99
CA GLY A 120 9.81 5.69 -1.47
C GLY A 120 9.97 4.56 -2.46
N ALA A 121 10.47 3.44 -1.95
CA ALA A 121 10.59 2.19 -2.68
C ALA A 121 9.50 1.22 -2.24
N PHE A 122 8.96 0.49 -3.21
CA PHE A 122 8.01 -0.59 -3.03
C PHE A 122 8.70 -1.90 -3.47
N PHE A 123 8.86 -2.81 -2.54
CA PHE A 123 9.44 -4.15 -2.73
C PHE A 123 8.28 -5.12 -2.77
N TRP A 124 7.97 -5.67 -3.91
CA TRP A 124 6.77 -6.47 -4.12
C TRP A 124 7.07 -7.86 -4.65
N ASP A 125 6.21 -8.79 -4.25
CA ASP A 125 6.13 -10.14 -4.75
C ASP A 125 4.75 -10.30 -5.39
N GLY A 126 4.68 -10.96 -6.54
CA GLY A 126 3.43 -11.21 -7.23
C GLY A 126 3.24 -12.67 -7.58
N ASP A 127 1.99 -13.13 -7.60
CA ASP A 127 1.60 -14.44 -8.12
C ASP A 127 0.60 -14.25 -9.25
N ALA A 128 0.94 -14.75 -10.44
CA ALA A 128 0.05 -14.81 -11.56
C ALA A 128 -0.46 -16.25 -11.74
N GLU A 129 -1.76 -16.44 -11.67
CA GLU A 129 -2.41 -17.74 -11.80
C GLU A 129 -3.34 -17.79 -13.03
N VAL A 130 -3.29 -18.90 -13.75
CA VAL A 130 -4.24 -19.25 -14.80
C VAL A 130 -4.90 -20.55 -14.44
N ASN A 131 -6.23 -20.55 -14.30
CA ASN A 131 -7.02 -21.71 -13.87
C ASN A 131 -6.50 -22.37 -12.58
N ASN A 132 -6.14 -21.55 -11.56
CA ASN A 132 -5.54 -21.97 -10.27
C ASN A 132 -4.17 -22.68 -10.40
N ILE A 133 -3.44 -22.39 -11.46
CA ILE A 133 -2.06 -22.87 -11.64
C ILE A 133 -1.17 -21.61 -11.69
N THR A 134 -0.25 -21.47 -10.73
CA THR A 134 0.74 -20.40 -10.72
C THR A 134 1.64 -20.52 -11.95
N VAL A 135 1.68 -19.50 -12.78
CA VAL A 135 2.45 -19.47 -14.03
C VAL A 135 3.67 -18.57 -13.95
N ALA A 136 3.65 -17.59 -13.03
CA ALA A 136 4.78 -16.70 -12.77
C ALA A 136 4.76 -16.17 -11.33
N THR A 137 5.94 -15.90 -10.78
CA THR A 137 6.16 -15.25 -9.48
C THR A 137 7.20 -14.15 -9.65
N PRO A 138 6.83 -12.98 -10.20
CA PRO A 138 7.75 -11.86 -10.33
C PRO A 138 8.06 -11.24 -8.95
N GLU A 139 9.30 -10.85 -8.75
CA GLU A 139 9.79 -10.09 -7.60
C GLU A 139 10.54 -8.87 -8.13
N ASP A 140 10.23 -7.68 -7.64
CA ASP A 140 10.95 -6.47 -8.04
C ASP A 140 10.86 -5.35 -7.00
N SER A 141 11.58 -4.27 -7.27
CA SER A 141 11.55 -3.07 -6.44
C SER A 141 11.39 -1.82 -7.31
N ASN A 142 10.30 -1.10 -7.08
CA ASN A 142 9.92 0.06 -7.86
C ASN A 142 9.72 1.28 -6.97
N LEU A 143 9.65 2.45 -7.58
CA LEU A 143 9.35 3.69 -6.87
C LEU A 143 7.84 3.85 -6.69
N PHE A 144 7.47 4.49 -5.58
CA PHE A 144 6.13 5.04 -5.42
C PHE A 144 6.17 6.52 -5.08
N LEU A 145 5.15 7.23 -5.52
CA LEU A 145 4.91 8.63 -5.24
C LEU A 145 3.46 8.80 -4.80
N GLY A 146 3.21 9.60 -3.76
CA GLY A 146 1.85 9.85 -3.31
C GLY A 146 1.66 11.26 -2.78
N ALA A 147 0.41 11.69 -2.73
CA ALA A 147 0.01 12.95 -2.12
C ALA A 147 -1.33 12.77 -1.39
N GLY A 148 -1.53 13.52 -0.31
CA GLY A 148 -2.74 13.38 0.47
C GLY A 148 -2.93 14.49 1.50
N ALA A 149 -3.93 14.28 2.33
CA ALA A 149 -4.29 15.15 3.42
C ALA A 149 -4.48 14.34 4.71
N ASP A 150 -4.14 14.95 5.81
CA ASP A 150 -4.29 14.43 7.16
C ASP A 150 -5.17 15.39 7.97
N TYR A 151 -6.16 14.85 8.67
CA TYR A 151 -7.01 15.60 9.59
C TYR A 151 -6.88 15.03 11.01
N ALA A 152 -6.30 15.79 11.91
CA ALA A 152 -6.12 15.41 13.30
C ALA A 152 -7.39 15.69 14.12
N PHE A 153 -8.11 14.65 14.54
CA PHE A 153 -9.24 14.78 15.46
C PHE A 153 -8.79 15.10 16.88
N THR A 154 -7.64 14.53 17.24
CA THR A 154 -6.97 14.75 18.52
C THR A 154 -5.46 14.79 18.27
N GLU A 155 -4.67 15.12 19.29
CA GLU A 155 -3.20 15.06 19.20
C GLU A 155 -2.68 13.67 18.80
N LYS A 156 -3.44 12.61 19.05
CA LYS A 156 -3.03 11.22 18.82
C LYS A 156 -3.70 10.55 17.63
N PHE A 157 -4.91 10.95 17.25
CA PHE A 157 -5.67 10.31 16.18
C PHE A 157 -5.88 11.23 15.02
N SER A 158 -5.57 10.74 13.83
CA SER A 158 -5.87 11.42 12.58
C SER A 158 -6.51 10.50 11.54
N LEU A 159 -7.29 11.12 10.66
CA LEU A 159 -7.81 10.52 9.43
C LEU A 159 -6.90 10.96 8.29
N THR A 160 -6.52 10.02 7.44
CA THR A 160 -5.74 10.29 6.22
C THR A 160 -6.55 9.97 4.98
N GLY A 161 -6.40 10.79 3.95
CA GLY A 161 -6.89 10.47 2.61
C GLY A 161 -5.78 10.75 1.61
N ASP A 162 -5.46 9.80 0.76
CA ASP A 162 -4.35 9.91 -0.16
C ASP A 162 -4.56 9.19 -1.49
N TRP A 163 -3.84 9.68 -2.47
CA TRP A 163 -3.57 9.03 -3.73
C TRP A 163 -2.10 8.61 -3.75
N THR A 164 -1.84 7.39 -4.19
CA THR A 164 -0.47 6.87 -4.36
C THR A 164 -0.36 6.19 -5.73
N HIS A 165 0.68 6.54 -6.44
CA HIS A 165 1.08 5.97 -7.71
C HIS A 165 2.26 5.03 -7.48
N TYR A 166 2.14 3.79 -7.94
CA TYR A 166 3.20 2.78 -7.92
C TYR A 166 3.65 2.54 -9.34
N GLU A 167 4.93 2.72 -9.60
CA GLU A 167 5.55 2.26 -10.84
C GLU A 167 5.79 0.75 -10.71
N LEU A 168 5.27 -0.04 -11.62
CA LEU A 168 5.51 -1.48 -11.75
C LEU A 168 6.10 -1.67 -13.14
N GLU A 169 7.17 -2.46 -13.29
CA GLU A 169 8.02 -2.58 -14.51
C GLU A 169 7.36 -2.26 -15.86
N ASP A 170 6.20 -2.87 -16.15
CA ASP A 170 5.44 -2.67 -17.38
C ASP A 170 4.01 -2.14 -17.14
N ALA A 171 3.67 -1.80 -15.89
CA ALA A 171 2.35 -1.33 -15.49
C ALA A 171 2.45 -0.18 -14.48
N ALA A 172 1.38 0.57 -14.32
CA ALA A 172 1.25 1.55 -13.27
C ALA A 172 -0.03 1.31 -12.49
N SER A 173 0.04 1.39 -11.17
CA SER A 173 -1.14 1.29 -10.32
C SER A 173 -1.40 2.60 -9.60
N ASN A 174 -2.65 3.07 -9.68
CA ASN A 174 -3.13 4.23 -8.96
C ASN A 174 -4.04 3.79 -7.83
N VAL A 175 -3.70 4.16 -6.60
CA VAL A 175 -4.47 3.79 -5.41
C VAL A 175 -5.01 5.03 -4.72
N PHE A 176 -6.32 5.09 -4.55
CA PHE A 176 -6.97 6.07 -3.68
C PHE A 176 -7.34 5.40 -2.36
N SER A 177 -6.89 5.95 -1.25
CA SER A 177 -7.11 5.35 0.06
C SER A 177 -7.58 6.33 1.12
N ILE A 178 -8.31 5.78 2.10
CA ILE A 178 -8.67 6.45 3.34
C ILE A 178 -8.21 5.61 4.51
N GLY A 179 -7.65 6.24 5.52
CA GLY A 179 -7.05 5.52 6.64
C GLY A 179 -7.05 6.29 7.94
N PHE A 180 -6.61 5.61 8.98
CA PHE A 180 -6.40 6.17 10.30
C PHE A 180 -4.96 6.02 10.73
N GLN A 181 -4.48 7.00 11.46
CA GLN A 181 -3.15 7.00 12.07
C GLN A 181 -3.27 7.30 13.56
N TYR A 182 -2.49 6.56 14.37
CA TYR A 182 -2.32 6.79 15.79
C TYR A 182 -0.89 7.18 16.09
N ARG A 183 -0.70 8.28 16.83
CA ARG A 183 0.59 8.80 17.33
C ARG A 183 0.74 8.47 18.80
N PHE A 184 1.90 8.01 19.19
CA PHE A 184 2.21 7.62 20.56
C PHE A 184 2.73 8.79 21.42
#